data_cd7187ffe26c159f84d1110f34d916fa
#
_entry.id   cd7187ffe26c159f84d1110f34d916fa
#
_cell.length_a   1.000
_cell.length_b   1.000
_cell.length_c   1.000
_cell.angle_alpha   90.00
_cell.angle_beta   90.00
_cell.angle_gamma   90.00
#
_symmetry.space_group_name_H-M   'P 1'
#
loop_
_entity.id
_entity.type
_entity.pdbx_description
1 polymer ?
#
loop_
_entity_poly.entity_id
_entity_poly.type
_entity_poly.pdbx_seq_one_letter_code
_entity_poly.pdbx_strand_id
1 'polypeptide(L)'
;RIAAVGPATAEVLTAAGFTVAVMPAEYTGEALGEALVRALDPQIGARVLLPLSHIAAPTLEQTLLTAGHRPDRVTAYATVTVPADPVRDAEIATTVDAALVLSGSCARAFHSRFPELFAHVPLVAIGPPTAAEISRLGRSAPIIATIHSARGAVDALAATYLTHSSHPSQGAPE
;
A
#
# COMPACT_ATOMS: atom_id res chain seq x y z
N ARG A 1 -21.01 5.18 14.18
CA ARG A 1 -20.66 5.36 12.75
C ARG A 1 -19.36 4.64 12.46
N ILE A 2 -19.17 4.13 11.25
CA ILE A 2 -17.98 3.41 10.83
C ILE A 2 -17.29 4.21 9.72
N ALA A 3 -15.96 4.21 9.76
CA ALA A 3 -15.12 4.76 8.70
C ALA A 3 -14.18 3.67 8.14
N ALA A 4 -13.85 3.73 6.87
CA ALA A 4 -12.91 2.85 6.22
C ALA A 4 -11.84 3.67 5.47
N VAL A 5 -10.59 3.21 5.51
CA VAL A 5 -9.51 3.90 4.80
C VAL A 5 -9.61 3.75 3.28
N GLY A 6 -10.21 2.66 2.80
CA GLY A 6 -10.33 2.41 1.37
C GLY A 6 -11.42 1.39 1.00
N PRO A 7 -11.66 1.21 -0.31
CA PRO A 7 -12.80 0.46 -0.84
C PRO A 7 -12.82 -1.00 -0.40
N ALA A 8 -11.69 -1.69 -0.40
CA ALA A 8 -11.63 -3.10 0.00
C ALA A 8 -12.15 -3.32 1.44
N THR A 9 -11.79 -2.43 2.38
CA THR A 9 -12.33 -2.48 3.74
C THR A 9 -13.81 -2.10 3.77
N ALA A 10 -14.22 -1.11 2.99
CA ALA A 10 -15.61 -0.69 2.90
C ALA A 10 -16.52 -1.81 2.35
N GLU A 11 -16.07 -2.53 1.35
CA GLU A 11 -16.78 -3.68 0.75
C GLU A 11 -17.02 -4.80 1.77
N VAL A 12 -15.99 -5.18 2.53
CA VAL A 12 -16.10 -6.20 3.59
C VAL A 12 -17.11 -5.77 4.67
N LEU A 13 -17.04 -4.51 5.09
CA LEU A 13 -17.98 -3.97 6.08
C LEU A 13 -19.41 -3.95 5.56
N THR A 14 -19.61 -3.55 4.30
CA THR A 14 -20.91 -3.52 3.66
C THR A 14 -21.49 -4.93 3.49
N ALA A 15 -20.68 -5.89 3.07
CA ALA A 15 -21.08 -7.30 2.99
C ALA A 15 -21.49 -7.88 4.35
N ALA A 16 -20.88 -7.37 5.44
CA ALA A 16 -21.24 -7.71 6.82
C ALA A 16 -22.48 -6.93 7.35
N GLY A 17 -23.14 -6.13 6.52
CA GLY A 17 -24.36 -5.38 6.87
C GLY A 17 -24.10 -4.02 7.53
N PHE A 18 -22.88 -3.51 7.53
CA PHE A 18 -22.55 -2.21 8.09
C PHE A 18 -22.55 -1.10 7.04
N THR A 19 -22.95 0.10 7.43
CA THR A 19 -22.84 1.30 6.58
C THR A 19 -21.54 2.03 6.89
N VAL A 20 -20.70 2.22 5.87
CA VAL A 20 -19.50 3.06 5.97
C VAL A 20 -19.91 4.51 5.74
N ALA A 21 -19.78 5.32 6.78
CA ALA A 21 -20.20 6.72 6.79
C ALA A 21 -19.10 7.69 6.32
N VAL A 22 -17.83 7.29 6.46
CA VAL A 22 -16.67 8.12 6.07
C VAL A 22 -15.65 7.25 5.35
N MET A 23 -15.25 7.70 4.16
CA MET A 23 -14.12 7.15 3.41
C MET A 23 -13.40 8.32 2.71
N PRO A 24 -12.09 8.45 2.84
CA PRO A 24 -11.34 9.54 2.20
C PRO A 24 -11.22 9.31 0.69
N ALA A 25 -10.90 10.37 -0.06
CA ALA A 25 -10.61 10.27 -1.49
C ALA A 25 -9.23 9.61 -1.75
N GLU A 26 -8.27 9.86 -0.87
CA GLU A 26 -6.96 9.19 -0.86
C GLU A 26 -6.93 8.15 0.25
N TYR A 27 -6.55 6.92 -0.08
CA TYR A 27 -6.63 5.77 0.82
C TYR A 27 -5.43 5.69 1.77
N THR A 28 -5.23 6.77 2.54
CA THR A 28 -4.17 6.90 3.55
C THR A 28 -4.75 7.12 4.95
N GLY A 29 -3.97 6.81 5.98
CA GLY A 29 -4.37 7.09 7.36
C GLY A 29 -4.50 8.59 7.64
N GLU A 30 -3.67 9.41 7.01
CA GLU A 30 -3.71 10.87 7.11
C GLU A 30 -5.01 11.43 6.52
N ALA A 31 -5.33 11.08 5.28
CA ALA A 31 -6.57 11.51 4.62
C ALA A 31 -7.82 11.01 5.36
N LEU A 32 -7.79 9.80 5.95
CA LEU A 32 -8.87 9.33 6.81
C LEU A 32 -8.99 10.18 8.08
N GLY A 33 -7.87 10.56 8.70
CA GLY A 33 -7.86 11.45 9.87
C GLY A 33 -8.54 12.78 9.56
N GLU A 34 -8.16 13.42 8.47
CA GLU A 34 -8.79 14.66 8.01
C GLU A 34 -10.28 14.51 7.68
N ALA A 35 -10.66 13.43 7.01
CA ALA A 35 -12.06 13.15 6.70
C ALA A 35 -12.90 12.94 7.97
N LEU A 36 -12.34 12.26 8.97
CA LEU A 36 -12.98 12.09 10.27
C LEU A 36 -13.11 13.42 11.02
N VAL A 37 -12.08 14.26 11.04
CA VAL A 37 -12.14 15.59 11.66
C VAL A 37 -13.25 16.44 11.04
N ARG A 38 -13.41 16.39 9.71
CA ARG A 38 -14.52 17.10 9.02
C ARG A 38 -15.90 16.53 9.35
N ALA A 39 -16.00 15.22 9.61
CA ALA A 39 -17.26 14.52 9.88
C ALA A 39 -17.69 14.49 11.36
N LEU A 40 -16.78 14.82 12.27
CA LEU A 40 -17.00 14.83 13.71
C LEU A 40 -17.20 16.27 14.19
N ASP A 41 -18.06 16.42 15.21
CA ASP A 41 -18.26 17.71 15.85
C ASP A 41 -17.05 18.02 16.77
N PRO A 42 -16.30 19.11 16.51
CA PRO A 42 -15.13 19.46 17.30
C PRO A 42 -15.46 19.81 18.76
N GLN A 43 -16.70 20.22 19.07
CA GLN A 43 -17.11 20.60 20.42
C GLN A 43 -17.40 19.40 21.34
N ILE A 44 -17.64 18.21 20.76
CA ILE A 44 -18.04 17.03 21.53
C ILE A 44 -16.84 16.23 22.03
N GLY A 45 -15.66 16.37 21.41
CA GLY A 45 -14.47 15.58 21.79
C GLY A 45 -14.70 14.08 21.62
N ALA A 46 -15.15 13.65 20.42
CA ALA A 46 -15.59 12.30 20.14
C ALA A 46 -14.53 11.24 20.45
N ARG A 47 -14.94 10.11 21.03
CA ARG A 47 -14.11 8.90 21.13
C ARG A 47 -14.13 8.14 19.82
N VAL A 48 -12.95 7.80 19.30
CA VAL A 48 -12.79 7.11 18.02
C VAL A 48 -11.97 5.84 18.26
N LEU A 49 -12.59 4.68 18.16
CA LEU A 49 -11.91 3.39 18.22
C LEU A 49 -11.11 3.16 16.92
N LEU A 50 -9.84 2.87 17.06
CA LEU A 50 -8.90 2.66 15.96
C LEU A 50 -8.33 1.23 16.01
N PRO A 51 -9.02 0.23 15.44
CA PRO A 51 -8.46 -1.11 15.27
C PRO A 51 -7.42 -1.08 14.15
N LEU A 52 -6.15 -1.11 14.51
CA LEU A 52 -5.02 -0.92 13.60
C LEU A 52 -4.04 -2.08 13.66
N SER A 53 -3.18 -2.18 12.63
CA SER A 53 -1.97 -3.00 12.71
C SER A 53 -1.01 -2.47 13.78
N HIS A 54 -0.25 -3.35 14.41
CA HIS A 54 0.79 -2.95 15.37
C HIS A 54 1.84 -2.00 14.77
N ILE A 55 2.07 -2.07 13.46
CA ILE A 55 3.03 -1.20 12.72
C ILE A 55 2.39 0.04 12.10
N ALA A 56 1.10 0.29 12.32
CA ALA A 56 0.43 1.46 11.75
C ALA A 56 1.07 2.75 12.28
N ALA A 57 1.35 3.69 11.36
CA ALA A 57 1.88 5.00 11.72
C ALA A 57 0.91 5.76 12.63
N PRO A 58 1.41 6.60 13.55
CA PRO A 58 0.55 7.33 14.50
C PRO A 58 -0.17 8.55 13.90
N THR A 59 -0.05 8.78 12.60
CA THR A 59 -0.55 9.99 11.92
C THR A 59 -2.05 10.18 12.14
N LEU A 60 -2.85 9.11 11.96
CA LEU A 60 -4.30 9.16 12.18
C LEU A 60 -4.66 9.58 13.62
N GLU A 61 -3.98 9.00 14.61
CA GLU A 61 -4.19 9.33 16.04
C GLU A 61 -3.82 10.79 16.32
N GLN A 62 -2.66 11.23 15.81
CA GLN A 62 -2.18 12.60 15.99
C GLN A 62 -3.14 13.62 15.38
N THR A 63 -3.66 13.36 14.19
CA THR A 63 -4.66 14.22 13.53
C THR A 63 -5.92 14.36 14.38
N LEU A 64 -6.45 13.26 14.93
CA LEU A 64 -7.63 13.27 15.79
C LEU A 64 -7.37 13.99 17.12
N LEU A 65 -6.22 13.74 17.75
CA LEU A 65 -5.82 14.40 19.01
C LEU A 65 -5.70 15.92 18.82
N THR A 66 -5.05 16.36 17.74
CA THR A 66 -4.89 17.79 17.42
C THR A 66 -6.24 18.48 17.22
N ALA A 67 -7.25 17.75 16.72
CA ALA A 67 -8.60 18.24 16.52
C ALA A 67 -9.49 18.13 17.80
N GLY A 68 -8.93 17.75 18.96
CA GLY A 68 -9.66 17.66 20.23
C GLY A 68 -10.46 16.39 20.42
N HIS A 69 -10.30 15.37 19.55
CA HIS A 69 -10.94 14.07 19.69
C HIS A 69 -10.09 13.11 20.53
N ARG A 70 -10.66 11.98 20.92
CA ARG A 70 -10.04 10.96 21.80
C ARG A 70 -9.89 9.65 21.03
N PRO A 71 -8.76 9.40 20.33
CA PRO A 71 -8.51 8.12 19.68
C PRO A 71 -8.22 7.03 20.73
N ASP A 72 -8.89 5.90 20.60
CA ASP A 72 -8.63 4.67 21.35
C ASP A 72 -7.98 3.66 20.38
N ARG A 73 -6.65 3.58 20.37
CA ARG A 73 -5.93 2.62 19.56
C ARG A 73 -6.02 1.21 20.14
N VAL A 74 -6.37 0.25 19.29
CA VAL A 74 -6.32 -1.18 19.59
C VAL A 74 -5.52 -1.89 18.51
N THR A 75 -4.51 -2.65 18.91
CA THR A 75 -3.81 -3.53 17.97
C THR A 75 -4.72 -4.70 17.62
N ALA A 76 -5.31 -4.64 16.43
CA ALA A 76 -6.22 -5.66 15.94
C ALA A 76 -5.49 -6.85 15.29
N TYR A 77 -4.31 -6.61 14.70
CA TYR A 77 -3.49 -7.63 14.06
C TYR A 77 -2.01 -7.26 14.02
N ALA A 78 -1.16 -8.27 13.87
CA ALA A 78 0.27 -8.09 13.65
C ALA A 78 0.64 -8.40 12.20
N THR A 79 1.42 -7.51 11.58
CA THR A 79 2.06 -7.78 10.30
C THR A 79 3.42 -8.41 10.57
N VAL A 80 3.62 -9.64 10.16
CA VAL A 80 4.86 -10.39 10.35
C VAL A 80 5.44 -10.82 9.01
N THR A 81 6.76 -10.88 8.93
CA THR A 81 7.43 -11.43 7.75
C THR A 81 7.27 -12.95 7.74
N VAL A 82 6.90 -13.52 6.59
CA VAL A 82 6.84 -14.97 6.41
C VAL A 82 8.24 -15.56 6.59
N PRO A 83 8.39 -16.66 7.36
CA PRO A 83 9.68 -17.32 7.53
C PRO A 83 10.34 -17.69 6.20
N ALA A 84 11.66 -17.71 6.17
CA ALA A 84 12.42 -18.11 4.99
C ALA A 84 12.18 -19.58 4.67
N ASP A 85 12.05 -19.89 3.37
CA ASP A 85 11.99 -21.23 2.81
C ASP A 85 13.09 -21.32 1.75
N PRO A 86 14.25 -21.92 2.08
CA PRO A 86 15.40 -21.93 1.17
C PRO A 86 15.13 -22.51 -0.21
N VAL A 87 14.25 -23.52 -0.32
CA VAL A 87 13.92 -24.15 -1.59
C VAL A 87 13.07 -23.21 -2.45
N ARG A 88 12.00 -22.67 -1.88
CA ARG A 88 11.14 -21.72 -2.55
C ARG A 88 11.84 -20.40 -2.86
N ASP A 89 12.72 -19.95 -1.97
CA ASP A 89 13.48 -18.71 -2.17
C ASP A 89 14.46 -18.85 -3.33
N ALA A 90 15.13 -20.00 -3.47
CA ALA A 90 16.01 -20.25 -4.60
C ALA A 90 15.24 -20.31 -5.94
N GLU A 91 14.05 -20.90 -5.95
CA GLU A 91 13.17 -20.89 -7.13
C GLU A 91 12.75 -19.46 -7.49
N ILE A 92 12.25 -18.69 -6.53
CA ILE A 92 11.86 -17.30 -6.72
C ILE A 92 13.03 -16.48 -7.27
N ALA A 93 14.22 -16.65 -6.71
CA ALA A 93 15.40 -15.88 -7.12
C ALA A 93 15.77 -16.09 -8.60
N THR A 94 15.39 -17.21 -9.22
CA THR A 94 15.76 -17.56 -10.60
C THR A 94 14.61 -17.46 -11.60
N THR A 95 13.36 -17.34 -11.15
CA THR A 95 12.18 -17.39 -12.04
C THR A 95 11.35 -16.11 -12.08
N VAL A 96 11.61 -15.16 -11.17
CA VAL A 96 10.81 -13.94 -11.07
C VAL A 96 11.35 -12.84 -11.97
N ASP A 97 10.50 -12.35 -12.88
CA ASP A 97 10.82 -11.28 -13.84
C ASP A 97 10.35 -9.89 -13.40
N ALA A 98 9.43 -9.80 -12.43
CA ALA A 98 8.92 -8.54 -11.88
C ALA A 98 8.28 -8.75 -10.50
N ALA A 99 8.16 -7.69 -9.70
CA ALA A 99 7.53 -7.77 -8.40
C ALA A 99 6.46 -6.68 -8.19
N LEU A 100 5.27 -7.12 -7.73
CA LEU A 100 4.20 -6.22 -7.30
C LEU A 100 4.34 -5.98 -5.79
N VAL A 101 4.57 -4.74 -5.41
CA VAL A 101 4.82 -4.33 -4.02
C VAL A 101 3.58 -3.61 -3.49
N LEU A 102 2.81 -4.30 -2.65
CA LEU A 102 1.47 -3.87 -2.23
C LEU A 102 1.46 -3.07 -0.93
N SER A 103 2.61 -2.85 -0.30
CA SER A 103 2.74 -1.99 0.89
C SER A 103 4.21 -1.69 1.20
N GLY A 104 4.47 -0.68 2.03
CA GLY A 104 5.82 -0.40 2.52
C GLY A 104 6.41 -1.55 3.36
N SER A 105 5.58 -2.30 4.10
CA SER A 105 6.05 -3.49 4.82
C SER A 105 6.46 -4.62 3.87
N CYS A 106 5.73 -4.82 2.76
CA CYS A 106 6.14 -5.73 1.69
C CYS A 106 7.45 -5.30 1.04
N ALA A 107 7.65 -4.00 0.80
CA ALA A 107 8.90 -3.47 0.24
C ALA A 107 10.09 -3.83 1.14
N ARG A 108 9.98 -3.58 2.44
CA ARG A 108 11.05 -3.93 3.41
C ARG A 108 11.33 -5.43 3.46
N ALA A 109 10.29 -6.24 3.53
CA ALA A 109 10.44 -7.70 3.59
C ALA A 109 11.07 -8.25 2.30
N PHE A 110 10.66 -7.74 1.13
CA PHE A 110 11.21 -8.14 -0.15
C PHE A 110 12.69 -7.72 -0.28
N HIS A 111 13.02 -6.47 0.04
CA HIS A 111 14.40 -5.99 0.05
C HIS A 111 15.31 -6.82 0.97
N SER A 112 14.84 -7.14 2.18
CA SER A 112 15.61 -7.94 3.14
C SER A 112 15.82 -9.39 2.69
N ARG A 113 14.81 -10.00 2.04
CA ARG A 113 14.82 -11.42 1.68
C ARG A 113 15.44 -11.69 0.31
N PHE A 114 15.26 -10.79 -0.64
CA PHE A 114 15.70 -10.91 -2.02
C PHE A 114 16.39 -9.63 -2.52
N PRO A 115 17.54 -9.25 -1.93
CA PRO A 115 18.19 -7.98 -2.27
C PRO A 115 18.58 -7.88 -3.74
N GLU A 116 18.99 -8.98 -4.37
CA GLU A 116 19.36 -9.02 -5.79
C GLU A 116 18.15 -8.81 -6.69
N LEU A 117 17.04 -9.50 -6.44
CA LEU A 117 15.80 -9.27 -7.17
C LEU A 117 15.30 -7.83 -6.98
N PHE A 118 15.33 -7.35 -5.73
CA PHE A 118 14.93 -5.98 -5.43
C PHE A 118 15.74 -4.94 -6.22
N ALA A 119 17.04 -5.21 -6.45
CA ALA A 119 17.94 -4.33 -7.19
C ALA A 119 17.69 -4.37 -8.72
N HIS A 120 17.27 -5.50 -9.28
CA HIS A 120 17.32 -5.70 -10.73
C HIS A 120 15.97 -5.85 -11.42
N VAL A 121 14.96 -6.46 -10.78
CA VAL A 121 13.66 -6.66 -11.45
C VAL A 121 12.81 -5.38 -11.43
N PRO A 122 11.91 -5.18 -12.40
CA PRO A 122 10.89 -4.14 -12.35
C PRO A 122 10.05 -4.24 -11.09
N LEU A 123 9.92 -3.11 -10.36
CA LEU A 123 9.09 -3.02 -9.16
C LEU A 123 7.86 -2.17 -9.45
N VAL A 124 6.68 -2.70 -9.15
CA VAL A 124 5.42 -1.97 -9.24
C VAL A 124 4.90 -1.70 -7.85
N ALA A 125 4.87 -0.44 -7.47
CA ALA A 125 4.25 0.03 -6.23
C ALA A 125 2.74 0.20 -6.41
N ILE A 126 1.95 -0.27 -5.45
CA ILE A 126 0.49 -0.09 -5.47
C ILE A 126 0.08 1.39 -5.41
N GLY A 127 0.94 2.26 -4.89
CA GLY A 127 0.67 3.68 -4.78
C GLY A 127 1.86 4.47 -4.23
N PRO A 128 1.74 5.83 -4.15
CA PRO A 128 2.82 6.72 -3.78
C PRO A 128 3.52 6.40 -2.44
N PRO A 129 2.82 6.06 -1.34
CA PRO A 129 3.49 5.73 -0.08
C PRO A 129 4.41 4.50 -0.19
N THR A 130 4.01 3.50 -0.99
CA THR A 130 4.82 2.30 -1.25
C THR A 130 6.02 2.63 -2.14
N ALA A 131 5.83 3.48 -3.14
CA ALA A 131 6.91 3.96 -4.00
C ALA A 131 7.97 4.76 -3.20
N ALA A 132 7.54 5.62 -2.29
CA ALA A 132 8.44 6.35 -1.40
C ALA A 132 9.27 5.41 -0.52
N GLU A 133 8.68 4.32 0.00
CA GLU A 133 9.42 3.33 0.78
C GLU A 133 10.42 2.55 -0.09
N ILE A 134 10.06 2.17 -1.31
CA ILE A 134 10.99 1.54 -2.28
C ILE A 134 12.17 2.47 -2.56
N SER A 135 11.92 3.77 -2.75
CA SER A 135 12.97 4.76 -2.97
C SER A 135 13.88 4.93 -1.75
N ARG A 136 13.30 4.93 -0.54
CA ARG A 136 14.06 4.99 0.73
C ARG A 136 14.98 3.77 0.91
N LEU A 137 14.60 2.62 0.36
CA LEU A 137 15.40 1.39 0.35
C LEU A 137 16.48 1.38 -0.77
N GLY A 138 16.66 2.48 -1.49
CA GLY A 138 17.73 2.65 -2.48
C GLY A 138 17.35 2.30 -3.92
N ARG A 139 16.09 1.98 -4.20
CA ARG A 139 15.62 1.67 -5.56
C ARG A 139 14.86 2.84 -6.16
N SER A 140 15.46 3.52 -7.14
CA SER A 140 14.84 4.65 -7.83
C SER A 140 13.76 4.22 -8.82
N ALA A 141 12.79 5.12 -9.05
CA ALA A 141 11.79 5.06 -10.12
C ALA A 141 11.00 3.73 -10.20
N PRO A 142 10.32 3.28 -9.13
CA PRO A 142 9.38 2.18 -9.27
C PRO A 142 8.20 2.62 -10.16
N ILE A 143 7.61 1.66 -10.88
CA ILE A 143 6.34 1.89 -11.57
C ILE A 143 5.27 2.10 -10.51
N ILE A 144 4.43 3.14 -10.64
CA ILE A 144 3.36 3.41 -9.68
C ILE A 144 2.01 3.11 -10.35
N ALA A 145 1.20 2.26 -9.72
CA ALA A 145 -0.14 1.98 -10.20
C ALA A 145 -1.03 3.23 -10.13
N THR A 146 -1.71 3.55 -11.21
CA THR A 146 -2.67 4.68 -11.28
C THR A 146 -3.91 4.39 -10.43
N ILE A 147 -4.36 3.12 -10.42
CA ILE A 147 -5.44 2.65 -9.55
C ILE A 147 -4.80 1.87 -8.41
N HIS A 148 -4.95 2.34 -7.17
CA HIS A 148 -4.32 1.78 -5.97
C HIS A 148 -4.98 0.46 -5.53
N SER A 149 -4.92 -0.55 -6.39
CA SER A 149 -5.42 -1.90 -6.19
C SER A 149 -4.45 -2.92 -6.74
N ALA A 150 -4.57 -4.19 -6.32
CA ALA A 150 -3.76 -5.28 -6.87
C ALA A 150 -3.94 -5.41 -8.39
N ARG A 151 -5.17 -5.26 -8.89
CA ARG A 151 -5.47 -5.25 -10.33
C ARG A 151 -4.77 -4.09 -11.04
N GLY A 152 -4.87 -2.88 -10.49
CA GLY A 152 -4.20 -1.70 -11.05
C GLY A 152 -2.66 -1.84 -11.10
N ALA A 153 -2.07 -2.53 -10.13
CA ALA A 153 -0.63 -2.84 -10.16
C ALA A 153 -0.29 -3.83 -11.29
N VAL A 154 -1.13 -4.84 -11.55
CA VAL A 154 -0.96 -5.74 -12.70
C VAL A 154 -1.10 -4.99 -14.01
N ASP A 155 -2.11 -4.13 -14.14
CA ASP A 155 -2.36 -3.35 -15.37
C ASP A 155 -1.19 -2.39 -15.65
N ALA A 156 -0.62 -1.76 -14.61
CA ALA A 156 0.56 -0.89 -14.72
C ALA A 156 1.80 -1.67 -15.20
N LEU A 157 2.02 -2.90 -14.69
CA LEU A 157 3.09 -3.76 -15.17
C LEU A 157 2.89 -4.14 -16.65
N ALA A 158 1.69 -4.59 -17.01
CA ALA A 158 1.36 -4.99 -18.38
C ALA A 158 1.59 -3.86 -19.39
N ALA A 159 1.21 -2.62 -19.05
CA ALA A 159 1.43 -1.45 -19.88
C ALA A 159 2.92 -1.23 -20.19
N THR A 160 3.82 -1.50 -19.23
CA THR A 160 5.25 -1.35 -19.41
C THR A 160 5.80 -2.34 -20.45
N TYR A 161 5.33 -3.59 -20.42
CA TYR A 161 5.76 -4.60 -21.41
C TYR A 161 5.22 -4.31 -22.81
N LEU A 162 4.00 -3.80 -22.94
CA LEU A 162 3.41 -3.45 -24.23
C LEU A 162 4.15 -2.29 -24.93
N THR A 163 4.61 -1.30 -24.17
CA THR A 163 5.39 -0.18 -24.73
C THR A 163 6.76 -0.58 -25.22
N HIS A 164 7.41 -1.56 -24.61
CA HIS A 164 8.72 -2.07 -25.04
C HIS A 164 8.65 -2.98 -26.27
N SER A 165 7.53 -3.66 -26.47
CA SER A 165 7.30 -4.54 -27.63
C SER A 165 6.99 -3.77 -28.92
N SER A 166 6.75 -2.46 -28.86
CA SER A 166 6.35 -1.61 -30.00
C SER A 166 7.53 -0.94 -30.73
N HIS A 167 8.79 -1.23 -30.37
CA HIS A 167 9.95 -0.75 -31.14
C HIS A 167 10.40 -1.86 -32.10
N PRO A 168 10.07 -1.77 -33.40
CA PRO A 168 10.69 -2.65 -34.39
C PRO A 168 12.18 -2.30 -34.49
N SER A 169 13.03 -3.32 -34.42
CA SER A 169 14.44 -3.21 -34.76
C SER A 169 14.58 -2.54 -36.14
N GLN A 170 14.99 -1.28 -36.15
CA GLN A 170 15.44 -0.65 -37.43
C GLN A 170 16.68 -1.38 -37.92
N GLY A 171 16.55 -1.84 -39.14
CA GLY A 171 17.45 -2.71 -39.85
C GLY A 171 18.91 -2.26 -39.84
N ALA A 172 19.78 -3.27 -39.90
CA ALA A 172 21.16 -3.10 -40.28
C ALA A 172 21.24 -2.53 -41.73
N PRO A 173 22.11 -1.55 -42.00
CA PRO A 173 22.44 -1.19 -43.34
C PRO A 173 23.35 -2.27 -43.95
N GLU A 174 23.09 -2.59 -45.20
CA GLU A 174 23.95 -3.37 -46.08
C GLU A 174 25.33 -2.74 -46.27
#